data_8116d2b03d33e7d171c8685f48483ffb
#
_entry.id   8116d2b03d33e7d171c8685f48483ffb
#
_cell.length_a   1.000
_cell.length_b   1.000
_cell.length_c   1.000
_cell.angle_alpha   90.00
_cell.angle_beta   90.00
_cell.angle_gamma   90.00
#
_symmetry.space_group_name_H-M   'P 1'
#
loop_
_entity.id
_entity.type
_entity.pdbx_description
1 polymer ?
#
loop_
_entity_poly.entity_id
_entity_poly.type
_entity_poly.pdbx_seq_one_letter_code
_entity_poly.pdbx_strand_id
1 'polypeptide(L)'
;MQLGMIGLGRMGGNIVRRLMRAGHACVVWDRDAAPGAALASEGANAAGDVALLVAAMSAPRHIWIMLPAGEATERMIATLSSLLAAGDTIIDGGNTFWKDDIRRAKALKEKGIHYVDVGTSGGVWGLERGYCMMIGGDKPIIDRLDPIFASLAPGRGDVPATGGRDGRDPRVENGYLHAGPNGAGHFVKMIHNGIEYGMMQALAEGFDILKHANSLNLPAEHRLDLDVADIAEVWRRGSVVTSWLLDLTADALAKDPALEIGRAHV
;
A
#
# COMPACT_ATOMS: atom_id res chain seq x y z
N MET A 1 -18.97 -5.01 6.52
CA MET A 1 -19.36 -4.62 5.14
C MET A 1 -18.98 -5.74 4.18
N GLN A 2 -19.43 -5.67 2.93
CA GLN A 2 -18.99 -6.56 1.85
C GLN A 2 -18.04 -5.79 0.92
N LEU A 3 -16.93 -6.43 0.49
CA LEU A 3 -15.96 -5.88 -0.47
C LEU A 3 -15.63 -6.92 -1.54
N GLY A 4 -15.66 -6.50 -2.81
CA GLY A 4 -15.08 -7.25 -3.92
C GLY A 4 -13.58 -6.94 -4.04
N MET A 5 -12.73 -7.94 -4.21
CA MET A 5 -11.30 -7.75 -4.45
C MET A 5 -10.89 -8.40 -5.76
N ILE A 6 -10.27 -7.61 -6.63
CA ILE A 6 -9.72 -8.06 -7.92
C ILE A 6 -8.20 -7.84 -7.92
N GLY A 7 -7.47 -8.92 -8.16
CA GLY A 7 -6.02 -8.93 -8.04
C GLY A 7 -5.59 -9.40 -6.65
N LEU A 8 -5.19 -10.68 -6.55
CA LEU A 8 -4.92 -11.38 -5.30
C LEU A 8 -3.43 -11.68 -5.10
N GLY A 9 -2.57 -10.83 -5.67
CA GLY A 9 -1.15 -10.85 -5.37
C GLY A 9 -0.90 -10.58 -3.87
N ARG A 10 0.37 -10.41 -3.48
CA ARG A 10 0.74 -10.21 -2.05
C ARG A 10 -0.10 -9.15 -1.35
N MET A 11 -0.27 -7.97 -1.98
CA MET A 11 -1.03 -6.87 -1.39
C MET A 11 -2.53 -7.18 -1.32
N GLY A 12 -3.16 -7.56 -2.44
CA GLY A 12 -4.59 -7.82 -2.48
C GLY A 12 -5.01 -8.98 -1.57
N GLY A 13 -4.24 -10.08 -1.56
CA GLY A 13 -4.49 -11.20 -0.66
C GLY A 13 -4.38 -10.81 0.82
N ASN A 14 -3.38 -9.99 1.18
CA ASN A 14 -3.21 -9.54 2.56
C ASN A 14 -4.29 -8.54 2.98
N ILE A 15 -4.74 -7.66 2.08
CA ILE A 15 -5.88 -6.77 2.32
C ILE A 15 -7.14 -7.59 2.63
N VAL A 16 -7.44 -8.62 1.81
CA VAL A 16 -8.58 -9.52 2.03
C VAL A 16 -8.49 -10.19 3.41
N ARG A 17 -7.35 -10.77 3.76
CA ARG A 17 -7.16 -11.42 5.07
C ARG A 17 -7.40 -10.46 6.23
N ARG A 18 -6.87 -9.24 6.14
CA ARG A 18 -7.03 -8.22 7.18
C ARG A 18 -8.49 -7.80 7.31
N LEU A 19 -9.20 -7.64 6.20
CA LEU A 19 -10.63 -7.33 6.19
C LEU A 19 -11.47 -8.47 6.79
N MET A 20 -11.18 -9.72 6.44
CA MET A 20 -11.88 -10.88 7.04
C MET A 20 -11.62 -10.99 8.54
N ARG A 21 -10.40 -10.74 9.01
CA ARG A 21 -10.07 -10.65 10.45
C ARG A 21 -10.91 -9.59 11.18
N ALA A 22 -11.27 -8.51 10.49
CA ALA A 22 -12.14 -7.44 11.01
C ALA A 22 -13.64 -7.71 10.81
N GLY A 23 -14.03 -8.90 10.33
CA GLY A 23 -15.43 -9.31 10.17
C GLY A 23 -16.10 -8.82 8.90
N HIS A 24 -15.34 -8.37 7.90
CA HIS A 24 -15.88 -8.03 6.59
C HIS A 24 -16.03 -9.28 5.70
N ALA A 25 -17.08 -9.32 4.88
CA ALA A 25 -17.26 -10.35 3.87
C ALA A 25 -16.51 -9.96 2.58
N CYS A 26 -15.68 -10.86 2.06
CA CYS A 26 -14.90 -10.59 0.85
C CYS A 26 -15.30 -11.55 -0.28
N VAL A 27 -15.61 -10.99 -1.47
CA VAL A 27 -15.76 -11.72 -2.73
C VAL A 27 -14.50 -11.46 -3.55
N VAL A 28 -13.79 -12.51 -3.97
CA VAL A 28 -12.44 -12.36 -4.51
C VAL A 28 -12.32 -12.97 -5.91
N TRP A 29 -11.51 -12.34 -6.75
CA TRP A 29 -11.18 -12.87 -8.07
C TRP A 29 -9.76 -12.46 -8.49
N ASP A 30 -9.08 -13.38 -9.13
CA ASP A 30 -7.83 -13.17 -9.86
C ASP A 30 -7.87 -13.98 -11.15
N ARG A 31 -7.07 -13.57 -12.15
CA ARG A 31 -6.91 -14.34 -13.40
C ARG A 31 -6.28 -15.72 -13.15
N ASP A 32 -5.44 -15.84 -12.12
CA ASP A 32 -4.93 -17.11 -11.59
C ASP A 32 -5.90 -17.59 -10.50
N ALA A 33 -6.42 -18.80 -10.65
CA ALA A 33 -7.39 -19.36 -9.72
C ALA A 33 -6.78 -19.74 -8.36
N ALA A 34 -5.47 -20.00 -8.30
CA ALA A 34 -4.82 -20.52 -7.09
C ALA A 34 -4.90 -19.56 -5.88
N PRO A 35 -4.63 -18.25 -5.99
CA PRO A 35 -4.81 -17.31 -4.87
C PRO A 35 -6.26 -17.22 -4.39
N GLY A 36 -7.23 -17.27 -5.33
CA GLY A 36 -8.65 -17.27 -5.00
C GLY A 36 -9.06 -18.50 -4.21
N ALA A 37 -8.61 -19.69 -4.63
CA ALA A 37 -8.86 -20.95 -3.92
C ALA A 37 -8.25 -20.95 -2.51
N ALA A 38 -7.03 -20.42 -2.36
CA ALA A 38 -6.39 -20.27 -1.04
C ALA A 38 -7.22 -19.39 -0.11
N LEU A 39 -7.64 -18.21 -0.57
CA LEU A 39 -8.47 -17.30 0.23
C LEU A 39 -9.87 -17.88 0.51
N ALA A 40 -10.43 -18.69 -0.38
CA ALA A 40 -11.69 -19.39 -0.14
C ALA A 40 -11.57 -20.39 1.02
N SER A 41 -10.45 -21.10 1.14
CA SER A 41 -10.20 -21.97 2.30
C SER A 41 -10.04 -21.21 3.62
N GLU A 42 -9.75 -19.90 3.54
CA GLU A 42 -9.64 -18.99 4.69
C GLU A 42 -10.98 -18.26 4.99
N GLY A 43 -12.04 -18.44 4.16
CA GLY A 43 -13.37 -17.89 4.40
C GLY A 43 -13.83 -16.81 3.41
N ALA A 44 -13.05 -16.48 2.39
CA ALA A 44 -13.51 -15.60 1.30
C ALA A 44 -14.46 -16.35 0.34
N ASN A 45 -15.27 -15.61 -0.41
CA ASN A 45 -16.05 -16.15 -1.52
C ASN A 45 -15.29 -15.97 -2.84
N ALA A 46 -14.69 -17.03 -3.37
CA ALA A 46 -13.99 -16.97 -4.65
C ALA A 46 -14.96 -17.07 -5.83
N ALA A 47 -14.92 -16.08 -6.71
CA ALA A 47 -15.73 -16.04 -7.93
C ALA A 47 -14.96 -16.64 -9.11
N GLY A 48 -15.67 -17.28 -10.05
CA GLY A 48 -15.08 -17.86 -11.25
C GLY A 48 -14.65 -16.82 -12.30
N ASP A 49 -15.33 -15.67 -12.31
CA ASP A 49 -15.01 -14.53 -13.17
C ASP A 49 -15.48 -13.21 -12.56
N VAL A 50 -15.18 -12.09 -13.22
CA VAL A 50 -15.55 -10.75 -12.75
C VAL A 50 -17.05 -10.52 -12.73
N ALA A 51 -17.82 -11.08 -13.67
CA ALA A 51 -19.27 -10.94 -13.71
C ALA A 51 -19.92 -11.69 -12.54
N LEU A 52 -19.44 -12.89 -12.22
CA LEU A 52 -19.86 -13.66 -11.05
C LEU A 52 -19.47 -12.98 -9.74
N LEU A 53 -18.31 -12.32 -9.68
CA LEU A 53 -17.93 -11.50 -8.52
C LEU A 53 -18.96 -10.39 -8.28
N VAL A 54 -19.30 -9.63 -9.33
CA VAL A 54 -20.28 -8.54 -9.25
C VAL A 54 -21.66 -9.09 -8.87
N ALA A 55 -22.09 -10.21 -9.46
CA ALA A 55 -23.38 -10.84 -9.17
C ALA A 55 -23.50 -11.38 -7.74
N ALA A 56 -22.40 -11.81 -7.14
CA ALA A 56 -22.36 -12.29 -5.76
C ALA A 56 -22.42 -11.17 -4.70
N MET A 57 -22.43 -9.90 -5.13
CA MET A 57 -22.42 -8.75 -4.23
C MET A 57 -23.75 -8.01 -4.21
N SER A 58 -24.14 -7.53 -3.02
CA SER A 58 -25.32 -6.68 -2.83
C SER A 58 -25.00 -5.21 -3.13
N ALA A 59 -25.91 -4.53 -3.81
CA ALA A 59 -25.75 -3.08 -4.07
C ALA A 59 -25.99 -2.25 -2.77
N PRO A 60 -25.34 -1.10 -2.61
CA PRO A 60 -24.27 -0.61 -3.45
C PRO A 60 -22.99 -1.44 -3.30
N ARG A 61 -22.41 -1.83 -4.43
CA ARG A 61 -21.23 -2.67 -4.46
C ARG A 61 -19.97 -1.83 -4.34
N HIS A 62 -18.95 -2.36 -3.65
CA HIS A 62 -17.64 -1.73 -3.50
C HIS A 62 -16.58 -2.72 -3.97
N ILE A 63 -15.91 -2.41 -5.07
CA ILE A 63 -14.92 -3.31 -5.68
C ILE A 63 -13.55 -2.64 -5.69
N TRP A 64 -12.62 -3.27 -4.99
CA TRP A 64 -11.23 -2.86 -4.92
C TRP A 64 -10.43 -3.60 -6.00
N ILE A 65 -9.70 -2.86 -6.83
CA ILE A 65 -8.76 -3.40 -7.81
C ILE A 65 -7.33 -3.17 -7.30
N MET A 66 -6.53 -4.26 -7.36
CA MET A 66 -5.12 -4.25 -6.94
C MET A 66 -4.27 -4.82 -8.09
N LEU A 67 -4.22 -4.06 -9.18
CA LEU A 67 -3.63 -4.48 -10.44
C LEU A 67 -2.41 -3.61 -10.79
N PRO A 68 -1.51 -4.10 -11.67
CA PRO A 68 -0.47 -3.27 -12.25
C PRO A 68 -1.08 -2.07 -12.99
N ALA A 69 -0.45 -0.90 -12.79
CA ALA A 69 -0.85 0.33 -13.48
C ALA A 69 -0.80 0.19 -15.01
N GLY A 70 -1.60 0.98 -15.70
CA GLY A 70 -1.67 0.98 -17.16
C GLY A 70 -2.78 0.07 -17.71
N GLU A 71 -2.49 -0.68 -18.75
CA GLU A 71 -3.49 -1.37 -19.56
C GLU A 71 -4.34 -2.39 -18.77
N ALA A 72 -3.75 -3.10 -17.81
CA ALA A 72 -4.47 -4.08 -17.01
C ALA A 72 -5.58 -3.40 -16.18
N THR A 73 -5.25 -2.30 -15.53
CA THR A 73 -6.19 -1.48 -14.77
C THR A 73 -7.25 -0.86 -15.68
N GLU A 74 -6.86 -0.31 -16.83
CA GLU A 74 -7.82 0.28 -17.80
C GLU A 74 -8.86 -0.75 -18.26
N ARG A 75 -8.42 -1.93 -18.68
CA ARG A 75 -9.34 -2.99 -19.13
C ARG A 75 -10.28 -3.44 -18.01
N MET A 76 -9.78 -3.57 -16.79
CA MET A 76 -10.61 -3.96 -15.66
C MET A 76 -11.66 -2.90 -15.34
N ILE A 77 -11.30 -1.62 -15.32
CA ILE A 77 -12.25 -0.51 -15.09
C ILE A 77 -13.30 -0.48 -16.19
N ALA A 78 -12.92 -0.67 -17.46
CA ALA A 78 -13.88 -0.75 -18.57
C ALA A 78 -14.86 -1.92 -18.40
N THR A 79 -14.38 -3.10 -18.01
CA THR A 79 -15.21 -4.27 -17.70
C THR A 79 -16.16 -3.97 -16.55
N LEU A 80 -15.68 -3.47 -15.42
CA LEU A 80 -16.51 -3.12 -14.27
C LEU A 80 -17.54 -2.04 -14.61
N SER A 81 -17.16 -1.05 -15.41
CA SER A 81 -18.06 0.00 -15.89
C SER A 81 -19.24 -0.51 -16.72
N SER A 82 -19.15 -1.72 -17.29
CA SER A 82 -20.26 -2.37 -18.01
C SER A 82 -21.12 -3.28 -17.13
N LEU A 83 -20.61 -3.67 -15.97
CA LEU A 83 -21.27 -4.61 -15.05
C LEU A 83 -21.90 -3.92 -13.84
N LEU A 84 -21.37 -2.78 -13.45
CA LEU A 84 -21.81 -2.03 -12.28
C LEU A 84 -22.96 -1.07 -12.58
N ALA A 85 -23.71 -0.71 -11.55
CA ALA A 85 -24.84 0.20 -11.60
C ALA A 85 -24.52 1.53 -10.87
N ALA A 86 -25.41 2.51 -11.06
CA ALA A 86 -25.34 3.78 -10.33
C ALA A 86 -25.35 3.53 -8.81
N GLY A 87 -24.47 4.21 -8.09
CA GLY A 87 -24.26 4.04 -6.65
C GLY A 87 -23.17 3.06 -6.25
N ASP A 88 -22.75 2.17 -7.17
CA ASP A 88 -21.59 1.29 -6.96
C ASP A 88 -20.27 2.07 -6.98
N THR A 89 -19.21 1.49 -6.41
CA THR A 89 -17.90 2.14 -6.27
C THR A 89 -16.78 1.25 -6.78
N ILE A 90 -15.89 1.79 -7.59
CA ILE A 90 -14.58 1.22 -7.92
C ILE A 90 -13.53 1.89 -7.06
N ILE A 91 -12.70 1.09 -6.38
CA ILE A 91 -11.57 1.55 -5.57
C ILE A 91 -10.30 1.08 -6.27
N ASP A 92 -9.46 2.00 -6.72
CA ASP A 92 -8.14 1.67 -7.28
C ASP A 92 -7.07 1.81 -6.20
N GLY A 93 -6.49 0.70 -5.78
CA GLY A 93 -5.41 0.65 -4.79
C GLY A 93 -4.04 0.32 -5.40
N GLY A 94 -3.92 0.29 -6.72
CA GLY A 94 -2.65 0.12 -7.43
C GLY A 94 -1.75 1.36 -7.33
N ASN A 95 -0.58 1.30 -7.96
CA ASN A 95 0.29 2.48 -8.11
C ASN A 95 -0.05 3.24 -9.39
N THR A 96 -1.27 3.73 -9.47
CA THR A 96 -1.81 4.39 -10.66
C THR A 96 -1.28 5.83 -10.80
N PHE A 97 -1.16 6.29 -12.05
CA PHE A 97 -0.86 7.69 -12.32
C PHE A 97 -2.08 8.57 -12.03
N TRP A 98 -1.94 9.48 -11.09
CA TRP A 98 -3.02 10.28 -10.53
C TRP A 98 -3.89 11.07 -11.57
N LYS A 99 -3.33 11.43 -12.74
CA LYS A 99 -4.11 12.07 -13.82
C LYS A 99 -5.08 11.11 -14.50
N ASP A 100 -4.76 9.81 -14.52
CA ASP A 100 -5.67 8.79 -15.02
C ASP A 100 -6.87 8.63 -14.10
N ASP A 101 -6.67 8.75 -12.77
CA ASP A 101 -7.76 8.70 -11.81
C ASP A 101 -8.79 9.79 -12.04
N ILE A 102 -8.33 11.02 -12.31
CA ILE A 102 -9.22 12.15 -12.64
C ILE A 102 -10.04 11.85 -13.89
N ARG A 103 -9.39 11.33 -14.94
CA ARG A 103 -10.04 10.95 -16.20
C ARG A 103 -11.07 9.85 -16.01
N ARG A 104 -10.70 8.79 -15.28
CA ARG A 104 -11.55 7.63 -14.98
C ARG A 104 -12.76 8.02 -14.14
N ALA A 105 -12.53 8.78 -13.08
CA ALA A 105 -13.59 9.28 -12.22
C ALA A 105 -14.63 10.10 -13.00
N LYS A 106 -14.18 11.00 -13.92
CA LYS A 106 -15.07 11.78 -14.77
C LYS A 106 -15.94 10.87 -15.67
N ALA A 107 -15.35 9.88 -16.32
CA ALA A 107 -16.09 8.98 -17.20
C ALA A 107 -17.08 8.08 -16.45
N LEU A 108 -16.71 7.58 -15.27
CA LEU A 108 -17.57 6.75 -14.43
C LEU A 108 -18.72 7.53 -13.82
N LYS A 109 -18.50 8.79 -13.48
CA LYS A 109 -19.54 9.70 -12.95
C LYS A 109 -20.73 9.87 -13.91
N GLU A 110 -20.50 9.84 -15.22
CA GLU A 110 -21.56 9.89 -16.25
C GLU A 110 -22.52 8.69 -16.15
N LYS A 111 -22.05 7.57 -15.59
CA LYS A 111 -22.83 6.36 -15.31
C LYS A 111 -23.34 6.27 -13.87
N GLY A 112 -23.08 7.28 -13.04
CA GLY A 112 -23.41 7.28 -11.63
C GLY A 112 -22.53 6.34 -10.78
N ILE A 113 -21.42 5.83 -11.34
CA ILE A 113 -20.46 4.96 -10.64
C ILE A 113 -19.41 5.83 -9.97
N HIS A 114 -19.16 5.58 -8.68
CA HIS A 114 -18.15 6.30 -7.91
C HIS A 114 -16.76 5.71 -8.15
N TYR A 115 -15.75 6.57 -8.09
CA TYR A 115 -14.35 6.18 -8.18
C TYR A 115 -13.59 6.71 -6.97
N VAL A 116 -12.74 5.87 -6.39
CA VAL A 116 -11.89 6.21 -5.24
C VAL A 116 -10.47 5.72 -5.56
N ASP A 117 -9.49 6.58 -5.42
CA ASP A 117 -8.07 6.26 -5.56
C ASP A 117 -7.42 6.15 -4.18
N VAL A 118 -6.69 5.07 -3.95
CA VAL A 118 -6.08 4.78 -2.65
C VAL A 118 -4.59 4.51 -2.79
N GLY A 119 -3.80 5.51 -2.47
CA GLY A 119 -2.37 5.35 -2.30
C GLY A 119 -2.09 4.54 -1.02
N THR A 120 -1.61 3.32 -1.17
CA THR A 120 -1.40 2.38 -0.06
C THR A 120 0.09 2.23 0.22
N SER A 121 0.52 2.44 1.47
CA SER A 121 1.86 2.20 1.97
C SER A 121 1.85 1.15 3.08
N GLY A 122 2.89 0.30 3.14
CA GLY A 122 3.00 -0.81 4.10
C GLY A 122 3.47 -2.12 3.46
N GLY A 123 3.35 -2.24 2.15
CA GLY A 123 3.86 -3.36 1.37
C GLY A 123 3.41 -4.73 1.91
N VAL A 124 4.29 -5.70 1.88
CA VAL A 124 4.03 -7.07 2.35
C VAL A 124 3.78 -7.16 3.86
N TRP A 125 4.23 -6.17 4.63
CA TRP A 125 4.09 -6.10 6.08
C TRP A 125 2.71 -5.61 6.53
N GLY A 126 1.91 -5.10 5.60
CA GLY A 126 0.59 -4.53 5.89
C GLY A 126 -0.41 -5.51 6.49
N LEU A 127 -0.24 -6.83 6.29
CA LEU A 127 -1.11 -7.82 6.92
C LEU A 127 -1.10 -7.69 8.45
N GLU A 128 0.07 -7.53 9.05
CA GLU A 128 0.21 -7.45 10.51
C GLU A 128 0.25 -5.99 11.00
N ARG A 129 0.99 -5.12 10.32
CA ARG A 129 1.18 -3.72 10.74
C ARG A 129 0.05 -2.77 10.32
N GLY A 130 -0.81 -3.16 9.36
CA GLY A 130 -1.76 -2.28 8.73
C GLY A 130 -1.15 -1.46 7.58
N TYR A 131 -2.03 -0.73 6.89
CA TYR A 131 -1.68 0.07 5.72
C TYR A 131 -1.91 1.55 5.99
N CYS A 132 -0.88 2.37 5.78
CA CYS A 132 -1.05 3.82 5.70
C CYS A 132 -1.70 4.16 4.37
N MET A 133 -2.83 4.90 4.39
CA MET A 133 -3.62 5.15 3.18
C MET A 133 -3.89 6.63 2.97
N MET A 134 -3.63 7.09 1.75
CA MET A 134 -3.96 8.41 1.23
C MET A 134 -5.08 8.25 0.21
N ILE A 135 -6.27 8.80 0.48
CA ILE A 135 -7.50 8.45 -0.23
C ILE A 135 -8.03 9.67 -0.97
N GLY A 136 -8.24 9.53 -2.27
CA GLY A 136 -8.86 10.54 -3.13
C GLY A 136 -10.25 10.12 -3.59
N GLY A 137 -11.17 11.08 -3.66
CA GLY A 137 -12.53 10.84 -4.13
C GLY A 137 -13.57 11.74 -3.46
N ASP A 138 -14.84 11.51 -3.78
CA ASP A 138 -15.94 12.24 -3.18
C ASP A 138 -16.09 11.89 -1.69
N LYS A 139 -16.04 12.92 -0.83
CA LYS A 139 -16.06 12.76 0.64
C LYS A 139 -17.20 11.85 1.16
N PRO A 140 -18.47 11.99 0.70
CA PRO A 140 -19.54 11.10 1.17
C PRO A 140 -19.31 9.62 0.89
N ILE A 141 -18.60 9.30 -0.20
CA ILE A 141 -18.27 7.91 -0.55
C ILE A 141 -17.14 7.40 0.33
N ILE A 142 -16.14 8.23 0.60
CA ILE A 142 -15.04 7.89 1.52
C ILE A 142 -15.56 7.68 2.94
N ASP A 143 -16.48 8.53 3.42
CA ASP A 143 -17.11 8.37 4.72
C ASP A 143 -17.97 7.08 4.79
N ARG A 144 -18.63 6.68 3.69
CA ARG A 144 -19.33 5.39 3.59
C ARG A 144 -18.37 4.20 3.70
N LEU A 145 -17.19 4.31 3.13
CA LEU A 145 -16.14 3.28 3.10
C LEU A 145 -15.26 3.30 4.36
N ASP A 146 -15.47 4.22 5.27
CA ASP A 146 -14.65 4.40 6.47
C ASP A 146 -14.44 3.10 7.27
N PRO A 147 -15.45 2.22 7.48
CA PRO A 147 -15.22 0.95 8.17
C PRO A 147 -14.20 0.04 7.48
N ILE A 148 -14.09 0.08 6.14
CA ILE A 148 -13.09 -0.67 5.37
C ILE A 148 -11.70 -0.07 5.63
N PHE A 149 -11.56 1.25 5.49
CA PHE A 149 -10.28 1.92 5.68
C PHE A 149 -9.78 1.82 7.13
N ALA A 150 -10.65 1.99 8.11
CA ALA A 150 -10.32 1.82 9.53
C ALA A 150 -9.79 0.41 9.83
N SER A 151 -10.38 -0.63 9.24
CA SER A 151 -9.95 -2.02 9.41
C SER A 151 -8.58 -2.30 8.78
N LEU A 152 -8.26 -1.60 7.70
CA LEU A 152 -6.99 -1.75 7.00
C LEU A 152 -5.86 -0.92 7.65
N ALA A 153 -6.20 0.19 8.28
CA ALA A 153 -5.22 1.11 8.86
C ALA A 153 -4.43 0.48 10.03
N PRO A 154 -3.21 1.01 10.32
CA PRO A 154 -2.39 0.52 11.43
C PRO A 154 -2.96 0.86 12.80
N GLY A 155 -3.84 1.87 12.91
CA GLY A 155 -4.25 2.45 14.18
C GLY A 155 -3.19 3.43 14.72
N ARG A 156 -3.42 3.96 15.92
CA ARG A 156 -2.52 4.96 16.54
C ARG A 156 -1.14 4.41 16.86
N GLY A 157 -1.03 3.11 17.19
CA GLY A 157 0.22 2.51 17.63
C GLY A 157 0.84 3.27 18.80
N ASP A 158 2.17 3.22 18.88
CA ASP A 158 2.96 3.87 19.93
C ASP A 158 3.47 5.27 19.53
N VAL A 159 3.03 5.80 18.36
CA VAL A 159 3.46 7.13 17.89
C VAL A 159 2.71 8.21 18.68
N PRO A 160 3.40 9.09 19.41
CA PRO A 160 2.76 10.17 20.14
C PRO A 160 1.99 11.11 19.22
N ALA A 161 0.85 11.61 19.67
CA ALA A 161 0.12 12.64 18.92
C ALA A 161 0.96 13.92 18.80
N THR A 162 0.96 14.52 17.60
CA THR A 162 1.59 15.83 17.40
C THR A 162 0.77 16.93 18.09
N GLY A 163 1.42 17.78 18.88
CA GLY A 163 0.76 18.89 19.54
C GLY A 163 0.09 19.86 18.55
N GLY A 164 -0.98 20.54 18.99
CA GLY A 164 -1.69 21.53 18.17
C GLY A 164 -2.61 20.92 17.10
N ARG A 165 -3.01 19.65 17.23
CA ARG A 165 -3.93 18.97 16.30
C ARG A 165 -5.37 18.86 16.83
N ASP A 166 -5.74 19.58 17.88
CA ASP A 166 -7.08 19.54 18.45
C ASP A 166 -8.15 19.89 17.41
N GLY A 167 -9.22 19.09 17.36
CA GLY A 167 -10.32 19.27 16.39
C GLY A 167 -10.01 18.82 14.95
N ARG A 168 -8.83 18.24 14.69
CA ARG A 168 -8.51 17.63 13.38
C ARG A 168 -9.17 16.27 13.21
N ASP A 169 -9.27 15.82 11.94
CA ASP A 169 -9.82 14.49 11.61
C ASP A 169 -9.01 13.39 12.31
N PRO A 170 -9.63 12.59 13.21
CA PRO A 170 -8.92 11.56 13.98
C PRO A 170 -8.40 10.39 13.12
N ARG A 171 -8.90 10.22 11.89
CA ARG A 171 -8.43 9.20 10.94
C ARG A 171 -6.94 9.35 10.65
N VAL A 172 -6.43 10.57 10.65
CA VAL A 172 -5.02 10.85 10.36
C VAL A 172 -4.11 10.20 11.40
N GLU A 173 -4.49 10.23 12.68
CA GLU A 173 -3.72 9.58 13.74
C GLU A 173 -3.84 8.05 13.73
N ASN A 174 -4.81 7.52 13.00
CA ASN A 174 -4.97 6.08 12.77
C ASN A 174 -4.27 5.60 11.49
N GLY A 175 -3.61 6.49 10.75
CA GLY A 175 -2.79 6.16 9.58
C GLY A 175 -3.54 6.18 8.25
N TYR A 176 -4.69 6.87 8.15
CA TYR A 176 -5.37 7.09 6.87
C TYR A 176 -6.06 8.46 6.83
N LEU A 177 -6.22 9.01 5.64
CA LEU A 177 -6.89 10.30 5.48
C LEU A 177 -7.61 10.41 4.13
N HIS A 178 -8.65 11.24 4.10
CA HIS A 178 -9.17 11.79 2.85
C HIS A 178 -8.25 12.92 2.38
N ALA A 179 -7.42 12.65 1.37
CA ALA A 179 -6.42 13.58 0.85
C ALA A 179 -7.01 14.69 -0.02
N GLY A 180 -8.19 14.44 -0.62
CA GLY A 180 -8.85 15.40 -1.50
C GLY A 180 -9.71 14.75 -2.60
N PRO A 181 -9.99 15.44 -3.70
CA PRO A 181 -10.77 14.90 -4.81
C PRO A 181 -10.03 13.73 -5.49
N ASN A 182 -10.69 13.11 -6.47
CA ASN A 182 -10.09 12.03 -7.26
C ASN A 182 -8.71 12.40 -7.81
N GLY A 183 -7.76 11.47 -7.67
CA GLY A 183 -6.36 11.63 -7.99
C GLY A 183 -5.51 12.14 -6.83
N ALA A 184 -6.10 12.72 -5.78
CA ALA A 184 -5.33 13.24 -4.64
C ALA A 184 -4.63 12.14 -3.84
N GLY A 185 -5.23 10.96 -3.70
CA GLY A 185 -4.64 9.82 -3.01
C GLY A 185 -3.36 9.34 -3.69
N HIS A 186 -3.45 9.02 -4.97
CA HIS A 186 -2.28 8.59 -5.75
C HIS A 186 -1.25 9.70 -5.96
N PHE A 187 -1.66 10.97 -6.06
CA PHE A 187 -0.72 12.09 -6.10
C PHE A 187 0.13 12.16 -4.83
N VAL A 188 -0.51 12.10 -3.65
CA VAL A 188 0.21 12.11 -2.37
C VAL A 188 1.08 10.87 -2.22
N LYS A 189 0.59 9.69 -2.66
CA LYS A 189 1.39 8.45 -2.66
C LYS A 189 2.60 8.55 -3.57
N MET A 190 2.48 9.17 -4.74
CA MET A 190 3.59 9.39 -5.66
C MET A 190 4.71 10.21 -5.00
N ILE A 191 4.35 11.29 -4.29
CA ILE A 191 5.32 12.11 -3.55
C ILE A 191 5.95 11.31 -2.41
N HIS A 192 5.14 10.56 -1.65
CA HIS A 192 5.65 9.64 -0.62
C HIS A 192 6.70 8.67 -1.19
N ASN A 193 6.42 8.03 -2.32
CA ASN A 193 7.35 7.11 -2.95
C ASN A 193 8.63 7.81 -3.41
N GLY A 194 8.55 9.04 -3.93
CA GLY A 194 9.73 9.82 -4.28
C GLY A 194 10.65 10.07 -3.08
N ILE A 195 10.08 10.41 -1.93
CA ILE A 195 10.82 10.59 -0.68
C ILE A 195 11.42 9.25 -0.21
N GLU A 196 10.63 8.17 -0.23
CA GLU A 196 11.06 6.82 0.17
C GLU A 196 12.28 6.36 -0.65
N TYR A 197 12.24 6.49 -1.98
CA TYR A 197 13.36 6.13 -2.85
C TYR A 197 14.59 7.00 -2.61
N GLY A 198 14.41 8.31 -2.33
CA GLY A 198 15.50 9.18 -1.94
C GLY A 198 16.19 8.76 -0.64
N MET A 199 15.39 8.36 0.37
CA MET A 199 15.90 7.84 1.63
C MET A 199 16.63 6.49 1.44
N MET A 200 16.06 5.59 0.65
CA MET A 200 16.69 4.30 0.33
C MET A 200 18.03 4.51 -0.38
N GLN A 201 18.12 5.43 -1.33
CA GLN A 201 19.34 5.75 -2.03
C GLN A 201 20.42 6.33 -1.08
N ALA A 202 20.03 7.24 -0.19
CA ALA A 202 20.95 7.81 0.80
C ALA A 202 21.52 6.73 1.75
N LEU A 203 20.67 5.80 2.21
CA LEU A 203 21.13 4.67 3.02
C LEU A 203 22.07 3.76 2.21
N ALA A 204 21.72 3.41 0.98
CA ALA A 204 22.53 2.54 0.14
C ALA A 204 23.94 3.14 -0.10
N GLU A 205 24.03 4.41 -0.49
CA GLU A 205 25.30 5.09 -0.71
C GLU A 205 26.12 5.20 0.59
N GLY A 206 25.49 5.56 1.72
CA GLY A 206 26.17 5.68 3.00
C GLY A 206 26.76 4.34 3.47
N PHE A 207 25.98 3.26 3.40
CA PHE A 207 26.44 1.92 3.76
C PHE A 207 27.49 1.36 2.79
N ASP A 208 27.42 1.72 1.51
CA ASP A 208 28.46 1.35 0.53
C ASP A 208 29.81 2.02 0.88
N ILE A 209 29.81 3.30 1.26
CA ILE A 209 31.01 4.01 1.72
C ILE A 209 31.60 3.34 2.98
N LEU A 210 30.76 3.01 3.97
CA LEU A 210 31.20 2.31 5.18
C LEU A 210 31.82 0.94 4.87
N LYS A 211 31.18 0.17 4.00
CA LYS A 211 31.65 -1.14 3.56
C LYS A 211 33.04 -1.08 2.89
N HIS A 212 33.32 0.00 2.14
CA HIS A 212 34.57 0.19 1.41
C HIS A 212 35.60 1.05 2.15
N ALA A 213 35.39 1.35 3.43
CA ALA A 213 36.32 2.15 4.23
C ALA A 213 37.71 1.50 4.44
N ASN A 214 37.82 0.17 4.23
CA ASN A 214 39.10 -0.57 4.27
C ASN A 214 39.69 -0.85 2.88
N SER A 215 39.21 -0.20 1.83
CA SER A 215 39.68 -0.41 0.45
C SER A 215 41.19 -0.29 0.30
N LEU A 216 41.79 -1.20 -0.44
CA LEU A 216 43.24 -1.16 -0.76
C LEU A 216 43.65 0.05 -1.59
N ASN A 217 42.71 0.75 -2.19
CA ASN A 217 42.94 2.02 -2.90
C ASN A 217 43.18 3.20 -1.97
N LEU A 218 42.93 3.05 -0.67
CA LEU A 218 43.19 4.05 0.35
C LEU A 218 44.59 3.86 0.94
N PRO A 219 45.27 4.95 1.38
CA PRO A 219 46.48 4.85 2.21
C PRO A 219 46.23 3.97 3.43
N ALA A 220 47.22 3.17 3.85
CA ALA A 220 47.03 2.20 4.92
C ALA A 220 46.54 2.84 6.26
N GLU A 221 47.03 4.03 6.55
CA GLU A 221 46.67 4.83 7.73
C GLU A 221 45.26 5.42 7.68
N HIS A 222 44.60 5.38 6.48
CA HIS A 222 43.19 5.87 6.33
C HIS A 222 42.20 4.73 6.19
N ARG A 223 42.64 3.46 6.27
CA ARG A 223 41.74 2.31 6.19
C ARG A 223 41.08 2.05 7.52
N LEU A 224 39.79 1.86 7.48
CA LEU A 224 39.00 1.56 8.66
C LEU A 224 38.31 0.22 8.46
N ASP A 225 38.57 -0.70 9.35
CA ASP A 225 37.87 -2.00 9.39
C ASP A 225 36.63 -1.84 10.27
N LEU A 226 35.45 -1.73 9.61
CA LEU A 226 34.19 -1.35 10.26
C LEU A 226 33.23 -2.51 10.22
N ASP A 227 32.60 -2.81 11.36
CA ASP A 227 31.41 -3.68 11.40
C ASP A 227 30.17 -2.87 11.00
N VAL A 228 29.75 -3.03 9.75
CA VAL A 228 28.65 -2.26 9.16
C VAL A 228 27.29 -2.67 9.77
N ALA A 229 27.15 -3.94 10.19
CA ALA A 229 25.93 -4.42 10.86
C ALA A 229 25.77 -3.78 12.24
N ASP A 230 26.86 -3.70 13.03
CA ASP A 230 26.85 -3.04 14.33
C ASP A 230 26.62 -1.52 14.22
N ILE A 231 27.14 -0.89 13.16
CA ILE A 231 26.88 0.52 12.88
C ILE A 231 25.39 0.74 12.59
N ALA A 232 24.77 -0.09 11.75
CA ALA A 232 23.33 -0.01 11.50
C ALA A 232 22.52 -0.22 12.78
N GLU A 233 22.89 -1.19 13.62
CA GLU A 233 22.21 -1.47 14.87
C GLU A 233 22.31 -0.29 15.86
N VAL A 234 23.47 0.34 15.99
CA VAL A 234 23.61 1.51 16.90
C VAL A 234 22.83 2.72 16.38
N TRP A 235 22.75 2.92 15.06
CA TRP A 235 21.99 4.03 14.49
C TRP A 235 20.48 3.88 14.69
N ARG A 236 19.97 2.66 14.78
CA ARG A 236 18.56 2.40 15.15
C ARG A 236 18.22 2.86 16.57
N ARG A 237 19.22 3.03 17.46
CA ARG A 237 19.08 3.31 18.88
C ARG A 237 19.16 4.80 19.22
N GLY A 238 18.40 5.64 18.51
CA GLY A 238 18.23 7.05 18.82
C GLY A 238 19.07 8.03 18.02
N SER A 239 19.66 7.59 16.88
CA SER A 239 20.25 8.54 15.95
C SER A 239 19.18 9.29 15.17
N VAL A 240 19.53 10.44 14.58
CA VAL A 240 18.61 11.26 13.77
C VAL A 240 18.11 10.54 12.53
N VAL A 241 18.86 9.54 12.01
CA VAL A 241 18.48 8.74 10.83
C VAL A 241 17.62 7.52 11.17
N THR A 242 17.21 7.36 12.42
CA THR A 242 16.31 6.28 12.86
C THR A 242 15.03 6.28 12.02
N SER A 243 14.74 5.15 11.39
CA SER A 243 13.57 4.99 10.53
C SER A 243 13.26 3.51 10.29
N TRP A 244 12.06 3.19 9.85
CA TRP A 244 11.75 1.82 9.46
C TRP A 244 12.65 1.31 8.31
N LEU A 245 13.05 2.17 7.39
CA LEU A 245 14.00 1.77 6.33
C LEU A 245 15.37 1.38 6.92
N LEU A 246 15.83 2.09 7.94
CA LEU A 246 17.05 1.71 8.64
C LEU A 246 16.89 0.40 9.43
N ASP A 247 15.72 0.13 10.02
CA ASP A 247 15.42 -1.15 10.67
C ASP A 247 15.55 -2.31 9.67
N LEU A 248 14.96 -2.16 8.47
CA LEU A 248 15.06 -3.16 7.41
C LEU A 248 16.49 -3.31 6.89
N THR A 249 17.26 -2.22 6.83
CA THR A 249 18.68 -2.25 6.43
C THR A 249 19.51 -3.03 7.46
N ALA A 250 19.31 -2.80 8.76
CA ALA A 250 19.99 -3.53 9.81
C ALA A 250 19.64 -5.03 9.79
N ASP A 251 18.37 -5.38 9.57
CA ASP A 251 17.94 -6.77 9.41
C ASP A 251 18.61 -7.45 8.21
N ALA A 252 18.78 -6.72 7.10
CA ALA A 252 19.46 -7.23 5.92
C ALA A 252 20.96 -7.46 6.19
N LEU A 253 21.65 -6.49 6.79
CA LEU A 253 23.06 -6.56 7.15
C LEU A 253 23.37 -7.65 8.17
N ALA A 254 22.48 -7.92 9.12
CA ALA A 254 22.62 -8.99 10.07
C ALA A 254 22.58 -10.39 9.42
N LYS A 255 21.84 -10.52 8.30
CA LYS A 255 21.70 -11.78 7.54
C LYS A 255 22.79 -11.94 6.47
N ASP A 256 23.18 -10.85 5.85
CA ASP A 256 24.19 -10.78 4.79
C ASP A 256 25.03 -9.50 4.94
N PRO A 257 26.09 -9.54 5.76
CA PRO A 257 26.98 -8.39 5.97
C PRO A 257 27.66 -7.91 4.68
N ALA A 258 27.80 -8.77 3.69
CA ALA A 258 28.40 -8.44 2.41
C ALA A 258 27.42 -7.71 1.47
N LEU A 259 26.11 -7.81 1.70
CA LEU A 259 25.06 -7.30 0.83
C LEU A 259 25.24 -7.68 -0.64
N GLU A 260 25.66 -8.93 -0.89
CA GLU A 260 25.90 -9.41 -2.27
C GLU A 260 24.62 -9.54 -3.07
N ILE A 261 23.46 -9.62 -2.41
CA ILE A 261 22.15 -9.71 -3.03
C ILE A 261 21.58 -8.29 -3.20
N GLY A 262 22.09 -7.56 -4.16
CA GLY A 262 21.67 -6.21 -4.52
C GLY A 262 20.36 -6.15 -5.32
N ARG A 263 19.29 -6.85 -4.89
CA ARG A 263 17.95 -6.68 -5.47
C ARG A 263 16.93 -6.51 -4.35
N ALA A 264 16.46 -5.28 -4.18
CA ALA A 264 15.18 -5.07 -3.52
C ALA A 264 14.10 -5.82 -4.32
N HIS A 265 13.55 -6.88 -3.77
CA HIS A 265 12.30 -7.44 -4.26
C HIS A 265 11.17 -6.55 -3.72
N VAL A 266 10.74 -5.60 -4.51
CA VAL A 266 9.52 -4.82 -4.30
C VAL A 266 8.30 -5.68 -4.67
#